data_9319da1cdf4adbafc8b7f3452b7577f0
#
_entry.id   9319da1cdf4adbafc8b7f3452b7577f0
#
_cell.length_a   1.000
_cell.length_b   1.000
_cell.length_c   1.000
_cell.angle_alpha   90.00
_cell.angle_beta   90.00
_cell.angle_gamma   90.00
#
_symmetry.space_group_name_H-M   'P 1'
#
loop_
_entity.id
_entity.type
_entity.pdbx_description
1 polymer ?
#
loop_
_entity_poly.entity_id
_entity_poly.type
_entity_poly.pdbx_seq_one_letter_code
_entity_poly.pdbx_strand_id
1 'polypeptide(L)'
;MSSLYFDNYIKENKPQFKAKVDSISTMLSINPDWLLSVMLLESSINPQAVNKYTNAVGLIQFMPSTATELGTTTAELYEMNNLQQLDYVYKYLSRYAGKMNSLSDVYLSVFFPAAVNKANDYILQTSSLSAAKIASQNPAFDIDKDGKVTKAEIESFLQNWLKKKRLSFPHD
;
A
#
# COMPACT_ATOMS: atom_id res chain seq x y z
N MET A 1 -17.48 0.01 6.19
CA MET A 1 -17.92 -0.83 5.05
C MET A 1 -16.97 -0.59 3.90
N SER A 2 -16.37 -1.65 3.37
CA SER A 2 -15.55 -1.48 2.18
C SER A 2 -16.44 -1.06 1.00
N SER A 3 -16.00 -0.08 0.24
CA SER A 3 -16.73 0.43 -0.93
C SER A 3 -16.94 -0.69 -1.95
N LEU A 4 -18.14 -0.80 -2.55
CA LEU A 4 -18.47 -1.73 -3.64
C LEU A 4 -17.48 -1.65 -4.81
N TYR A 5 -16.85 -0.49 -4.97
CA TYR A 5 -15.81 -0.22 -5.96
C TYR A 5 -14.65 -1.24 -5.93
N PHE A 6 -14.17 -1.66 -4.75
CA PHE A 6 -13.10 -2.65 -4.64
C PHE A 6 -13.50 -4.06 -5.06
N ASP A 7 -14.80 -4.36 -5.07
CA ASP A 7 -15.32 -5.67 -5.39
C ASP A 7 -14.94 -6.15 -6.79
N ASN A 8 -14.73 -5.20 -7.72
CA ASN A 8 -14.33 -5.51 -9.09
C ASN A 8 -12.90 -6.07 -9.19
N TYR A 9 -12.07 -5.78 -8.20
CA TYR A 9 -10.66 -6.19 -8.14
C TYR A 9 -10.44 -7.47 -7.33
N ILE A 10 -11.38 -7.82 -6.43
CA ILE A 10 -11.26 -9.03 -5.60
C ILE A 10 -11.77 -10.23 -6.42
N LYS A 11 -10.86 -11.06 -6.91
CA LYS A 11 -11.16 -12.14 -7.85
C LYS A 11 -11.49 -13.48 -7.19
N GLU A 12 -11.10 -13.68 -5.94
CA GLU A 12 -11.34 -14.91 -5.19
C GLU A 12 -11.72 -14.61 -3.73
N ASN A 13 -12.47 -15.53 -3.11
CA ASN A 13 -12.86 -15.48 -1.69
C ASN A 13 -13.42 -14.10 -1.25
N LYS A 14 -14.15 -13.42 -2.14
CA LYS A 14 -14.53 -12.00 -1.95
C LYS A 14 -15.18 -11.71 -0.58
N PRO A 15 -16.22 -12.43 -0.12
CA PRO A 15 -16.82 -12.14 1.18
C PRO A 15 -15.85 -12.34 2.34
N GLN A 16 -15.07 -13.43 2.32
CA GLN A 16 -14.10 -13.76 3.36
C GLN A 16 -12.93 -12.77 3.36
N PHE A 17 -12.48 -12.36 2.17
CA PHE A 17 -11.41 -11.37 2.01
C PHE A 17 -11.82 -10.03 2.61
N LYS A 18 -13.02 -9.53 2.30
CA LYS A 18 -13.55 -8.28 2.86
C LYS A 18 -13.66 -8.36 4.38
N ALA A 19 -14.25 -9.44 4.90
CA ALA A 19 -14.37 -9.64 6.34
C ALA A 19 -13.00 -9.68 7.04
N LYS A 20 -12.01 -10.30 6.43
CA LYS A 20 -10.66 -10.38 6.97
C LYS A 20 -9.94 -9.02 6.91
N VAL A 21 -10.13 -8.25 5.84
CA VAL A 21 -9.63 -6.86 5.74
C VAL A 21 -10.24 -5.99 6.83
N ASP A 22 -11.55 -6.07 7.06
CA ASP A 22 -12.23 -5.32 8.12
C ASP A 22 -11.67 -5.68 9.51
N SER A 23 -11.46 -6.97 9.77
CA SER A 23 -10.87 -7.46 11.03
C SER A 23 -9.43 -6.95 11.24
N ILE A 24 -8.59 -7.08 10.22
CA ILE A 24 -7.19 -6.58 10.25
C ILE A 24 -7.17 -5.07 10.47
N SER A 25 -8.01 -4.34 9.77
CA SER A 25 -8.08 -2.87 9.87
C SER A 25 -8.53 -2.43 11.27
N THR A 26 -9.46 -3.15 11.88
CA THR A 26 -9.87 -2.92 13.27
C THR A 26 -8.70 -3.15 14.23
N MET A 27 -7.97 -4.26 14.09
CA MET A 27 -6.81 -4.56 14.93
C MET A 27 -5.68 -3.53 14.78
N LEU A 28 -5.52 -2.95 13.59
CA LEU A 28 -4.51 -1.94 13.30
C LEU A 28 -5.00 -0.50 13.58
N SER A 29 -6.29 -0.33 13.93
CA SER A 29 -6.94 0.98 14.10
C SER A 29 -6.85 1.87 12.86
N ILE A 30 -7.06 1.29 11.67
CA ILE A 30 -7.07 2.01 10.40
C ILE A 30 -8.42 1.85 9.67
N ASN A 31 -8.68 2.73 8.72
CA ASN A 31 -9.83 2.58 7.84
C ASN A 31 -9.58 1.42 6.84
N PRO A 32 -10.50 0.44 6.72
CA PRO A 32 -10.35 -0.68 5.77
C PRO A 32 -10.21 -0.23 4.31
N ASP A 33 -10.84 0.89 3.93
CA ASP A 33 -10.68 1.44 2.58
C ASP A 33 -9.27 1.94 2.29
N TRP A 34 -8.51 2.36 3.31
CA TRP A 34 -7.09 2.70 3.13
C TRP A 34 -6.26 1.47 2.79
N LEU A 35 -6.48 0.37 3.50
CA LEU A 35 -5.77 -0.89 3.23
C LEU A 35 -6.12 -1.43 1.84
N LEU A 36 -7.39 -1.44 1.47
CA LEU A 36 -7.85 -1.84 0.13
C LEU A 36 -7.24 -0.94 -0.95
N SER A 37 -7.17 0.38 -0.71
CA SER A 37 -6.57 1.34 -1.66
C SER A 37 -5.09 1.07 -1.89
N VAL A 38 -4.34 0.77 -0.83
CA VAL A 38 -2.91 0.43 -0.94
C VAL A 38 -2.72 -0.87 -1.72
N MET A 39 -3.49 -1.92 -1.40
CA MET A 39 -3.43 -3.19 -2.16
C MET A 39 -3.85 -3.01 -3.61
N LEU A 40 -4.81 -2.11 -3.90
CA LEU A 40 -5.20 -1.79 -5.25
C LEU A 40 -4.07 -1.11 -6.04
N LEU A 41 -3.40 -0.13 -5.42
CA LEU A 41 -2.28 0.57 -6.03
C LEU A 41 -1.10 -0.37 -6.31
N GLU A 42 -0.75 -1.20 -5.33
CA GLU A 42 0.44 -2.06 -5.39
C GLU A 42 0.29 -3.24 -6.34
N SER A 43 -0.87 -3.88 -6.38
CA SER A 43 -1.04 -5.15 -7.07
C SER A 43 -2.36 -5.31 -7.81
N SER A 44 -3.24 -4.31 -7.82
CA SER A 44 -4.65 -4.46 -8.24
C SER A 44 -5.39 -5.52 -7.42
N ILE A 45 -5.05 -5.65 -6.15
CA ILE A 45 -5.55 -6.67 -5.21
C ILE A 45 -5.29 -8.11 -5.74
N ASN A 46 -4.18 -8.29 -6.42
CA ASN A 46 -3.77 -9.58 -6.97
C ASN A 46 -2.66 -10.21 -6.10
N PRO A 47 -2.94 -11.33 -5.39
CA PRO A 47 -1.93 -11.99 -4.57
C PRO A 47 -0.78 -12.60 -5.38
N GLN A 48 -0.97 -12.87 -6.68
CA GLN A 48 0.05 -13.39 -7.58
C GLN A 48 0.76 -12.30 -8.42
N ALA A 49 0.57 -11.02 -8.10
CA ALA A 49 1.28 -9.95 -8.81
C ALA A 49 2.79 -10.04 -8.56
N VAL A 50 3.58 -10.00 -9.62
CA VAL A 50 5.06 -10.04 -9.56
C VAL A 50 5.64 -8.84 -10.27
N ASN A 51 6.50 -8.08 -9.59
CA ASN A 51 7.32 -7.06 -10.21
C ASN A 51 8.63 -7.71 -10.71
N LYS A 52 8.80 -7.80 -12.03
CA LYS A 52 9.94 -8.45 -12.66
C LYS A 52 11.28 -7.76 -12.40
N TYR A 53 11.27 -6.49 -12.03
CA TYR A 53 12.48 -5.71 -11.78
C TYR A 53 12.97 -5.83 -10.33
N THR A 54 12.05 -5.90 -9.38
CA THR A 54 12.35 -5.93 -7.95
C THR A 54 12.14 -7.29 -7.32
N ASN A 55 11.47 -8.22 -8.02
CA ASN A 55 11.00 -9.52 -7.51
C ASN A 55 10.01 -9.38 -6.33
N ALA A 56 9.38 -8.21 -6.18
CA ALA A 56 8.31 -8.03 -5.23
C ALA A 56 7.08 -8.83 -5.63
N VAL A 57 6.38 -9.40 -4.67
CA VAL A 57 5.23 -10.30 -4.89
C VAL A 57 4.04 -9.91 -4.00
N GLY A 58 2.85 -10.02 -4.55
CA GLY A 58 1.61 -10.13 -3.83
C GLY A 58 0.91 -8.81 -3.50
N LEU A 59 -0.05 -8.89 -2.59
CA LEU A 59 -1.05 -7.85 -2.31
C LEU A 59 -0.45 -6.47 -2.03
N ILE A 60 0.62 -6.39 -1.26
CA ILE A 60 1.34 -5.14 -0.94
C ILE A 60 2.75 -5.10 -1.52
N GLN A 61 3.04 -5.96 -2.49
CA GLN A 61 4.36 -6.05 -3.13
C GLN A 61 5.50 -6.28 -2.13
N PHE A 62 5.43 -7.41 -1.43
CA PHE A 62 6.48 -7.82 -0.50
C PHE A 62 7.81 -7.97 -1.23
N MET A 63 8.81 -7.24 -0.78
CA MET A 63 10.19 -7.41 -1.25
C MET A 63 10.78 -8.73 -0.72
N PRO A 64 11.75 -9.37 -1.42
CA PRO A 64 12.37 -10.60 -0.97
C PRO A 64 12.93 -10.54 0.46
N SER A 65 13.60 -9.44 0.82
CA SER A 65 14.10 -9.23 2.19
C SER A 65 12.98 -9.15 3.23
N THR A 66 11.91 -8.45 2.91
CA THR A 66 10.73 -8.34 3.78
C THR A 66 10.05 -9.70 3.98
N ALA A 67 9.89 -10.48 2.92
CA ALA A 67 9.35 -11.84 3.03
C ALA A 67 10.19 -12.70 4.01
N THR A 68 11.51 -12.66 3.87
CA THR A 68 12.43 -13.36 4.78
C THR A 68 12.28 -12.91 6.24
N GLU A 69 12.20 -11.61 6.50
CA GLU A 69 11.97 -11.05 7.84
C GLU A 69 10.63 -11.53 8.44
N LEU A 70 9.63 -11.76 7.61
CA LEU A 70 8.32 -12.25 8.02
C LEU A 70 8.27 -13.78 8.18
N GLY A 71 9.37 -14.47 7.87
CA GLY A 71 9.48 -15.93 8.01
C GLY A 71 8.89 -16.70 6.82
N THR A 72 8.91 -16.11 5.63
CA THR A 72 8.46 -16.71 4.37
C THR A 72 9.41 -16.35 3.23
N THR A 73 9.03 -16.67 2.01
CA THR A 73 9.74 -16.29 0.78
C THR A 73 8.77 -15.71 -0.23
N THR A 74 9.27 -14.97 -1.22
CA THR A 74 8.42 -14.48 -2.32
C THR A 74 7.83 -15.63 -3.14
N ALA A 75 8.52 -16.76 -3.25
CA ALA A 75 8.00 -17.97 -3.90
C ALA A 75 6.81 -18.56 -3.13
N GLU A 76 6.92 -18.67 -1.80
CA GLU A 76 5.81 -19.14 -0.95
C GLU A 76 4.63 -18.17 -1.00
N LEU A 77 4.88 -16.84 -0.93
CA LEU A 77 3.83 -15.84 -1.06
C LEU A 77 3.09 -15.94 -2.38
N TYR A 78 3.79 -16.22 -3.48
CA TYR A 78 3.18 -16.41 -4.79
C TYR A 78 2.20 -17.59 -4.84
N GLU A 79 2.48 -18.66 -4.10
CA GLU A 79 1.60 -19.85 -4.01
C GLU A 79 0.40 -19.65 -3.06
N MET A 80 0.41 -18.59 -2.24
CA MET A 80 -0.68 -18.29 -1.31
C MET A 80 -1.87 -17.66 -2.03
N ASN A 81 -3.08 -18.00 -1.58
CA ASN A 81 -4.28 -17.25 -1.95
C ASN A 81 -4.34 -15.90 -1.22
N ASN A 82 -5.33 -15.08 -1.58
CA ASN A 82 -5.49 -13.75 -1.00
C ASN A 82 -5.74 -13.77 0.53
N LEU A 83 -6.41 -14.77 1.06
CA LEU A 83 -6.67 -14.89 2.50
C LEU A 83 -5.40 -15.23 3.28
N GLN A 84 -4.56 -16.12 2.75
CA GLN A 84 -3.29 -16.50 3.35
C GLN A 84 -2.31 -15.32 3.34
N GLN A 85 -2.22 -14.58 2.25
CA GLN A 85 -1.36 -13.40 2.18
C GLN A 85 -1.78 -12.28 3.15
N LEU A 86 -3.07 -12.13 3.45
CA LEU A 86 -3.54 -11.14 4.43
C LEU A 86 -2.94 -11.36 5.83
N ASP A 87 -2.58 -12.58 6.22
CA ASP A 87 -1.88 -12.83 7.49
C ASP A 87 -0.50 -12.16 7.49
N TYR A 88 0.20 -12.20 6.38
CA TYR A 88 1.50 -11.53 6.22
C TYR A 88 1.36 -10.01 6.07
N VAL A 89 0.29 -9.53 5.43
CA VAL A 89 -0.06 -8.10 5.40
C VAL A 89 -0.25 -7.57 6.82
N TYR A 90 -1.03 -8.26 7.64
CA TYR A 90 -1.21 -7.91 9.04
C TYR A 90 0.12 -7.92 9.81
N LYS A 91 0.89 -9.00 9.68
CA LYS A 91 2.19 -9.15 10.35
C LYS A 91 3.15 -8.01 9.99
N TYR A 92 3.19 -7.61 8.72
CA TYR A 92 4.00 -6.48 8.27
C TYR A 92 3.52 -5.16 8.88
N LEU A 93 2.23 -4.84 8.71
CA LEU A 93 1.66 -3.56 9.14
C LEU A 93 1.60 -3.41 10.67
N SER A 94 1.61 -4.50 11.42
CA SER A 94 1.66 -4.48 12.90
C SER A 94 2.86 -3.70 13.45
N ARG A 95 3.94 -3.59 12.68
CA ARG A 95 5.11 -2.77 13.01
C ARG A 95 4.79 -1.28 13.14
N TYR A 96 3.70 -0.86 12.50
CA TYR A 96 3.26 0.54 12.41
C TYR A 96 1.91 0.78 13.11
N ALA A 97 1.40 -0.20 13.88
CA ALA A 97 0.15 -0.09 14.60
C ALA A 97 0.14 1.16 15.50
N GLY A 98 -0.95 1.92 15.47
CA GLY A 98 -1.09 3.18 16.21
C GLY A 98 -0.34 4.38 15.63
N LYS A 99 0.37 4.20 14.50
CA LYS A 99 1.12 5.27 13.81
C LYS A 99 0.53 5.63 12.43
N MET A 100 -0.40 4.84 11.93
CA MET A 100 -1.02 5.04 10.62
C MET A 100 -2.34 5.79 10.78
N ASN A 101 -2.31 7.11 10.67
CA ASN A 101 -3.44 7.99 10.93
C ASN A 101 -4.08 8.55 9.64
N SER A 102 -3.60 8.14 8.47
CA SER A 102 -4.07 8.60 7.16
C SER A 102 -3.84 7.53 6.09
N LEU A 103 -4.46 7.70 4.93
CA LEU A 103 -4.18 6.87 3.76
C LEU A 103 -2.69 6.93 3.38
N SER A 104 -2.09 8.13 3.42
CA SER A 104 -0.66 8.28 3.15
C SER A 104 0.21 7.53 4.15
N ASP A 105 -0.15 7.45 5.44
CA ASP A 105 0.60 6.65 6.41
C ASP A 105 0.57 5.16 6.08
N VAL A 106 -0.58 4.61 5.71
CA VAL A 106 -0.68 3.20 5.31
C VAL A 106 0.15 2.93 4.05
N TYR A 107 0.06 3.80 3.05
CA TYR A 107 0.88 3.68 1.84
C TYR A 107 2.37 3.82 2.14
N LEU A 108 2.76 4.82 2.92
CA LEU A 108 4.17 5.07 3.29
C LEU A 108 4.77 3.96 4.13
N SER A 109 3.96 3.22 4.92
CA SER A 109 4.46 2.04 5.65
C SER A 109 5.02 0.98 4.70
N VAL A 110 4.53 0.92 3.47
CA VAL A 110 5.01 0.04 2.39
C VAL A 110 6.10 0.73 1.56
N PHE A 111 5.86 1.96 1.14
CA PHE A 111 6.70 2.67 0.18
C PHE A 111 7.92 3.36 0.81
N PHE A 112 7.72 4.07 1.92
CA PHE A 112 8.78 4.86 2.58
C PHE A 112 8.54 4.95 4.10
N PRO A 113 8.85 3.89 4.87
CA PRO A 113 8.48 3.77 6.28
C PRO A 113 8.95 4.91 7.18
N ALA A 114 10.07 5.56 6.86
CA ALA A 114 10.59 6.69 7.63
C ALA A 114 9.63 7.90 7.69
N ALA A 115 8.70 8.00 6.75
CA ALA A 115 7.71 9.09 6.68
C ALA A 115 6.39 8.80 7.43
N VAL A 116 6.20 7.59 7.94
CA VAL A 116 5.00 7.21 8.69
C VAL A 116 4.87 8.07 9.94
N ASN A 117 3.66 8.59 10.18
CA ASN A 117 3.35 9.47 11.32
C ASN A 117 4.13 10.79 11.36
N LYS A 118 4.72 11.21 10.24
CA LYS A 118 5.35 12.53 10.11
C LYS A 118 4.31 13.59 9.73
N ALA A 119 4.67 14.86 9.91
CA ALA A 119 3.85 15.99 9.48
C ALA A 119 3.71 16.04 7.95
N ASN A 120 2.70 16.75 7.44
CA ASN A 120 2.41 16.82 6.02
C ASN A 120 3.53 17.48 5.19
N ASP A 121 4.31 18.38 5.79
CA ASP A 121 5.45 19.04 5.17
C ASP A 121 6.76 18.23 5.25
N TYR A 122 6.72 17.02 5.82
CA TYR A 122 7.87 16.13 5.88
C TYR A 122 8.34 15.77 4.47
N ILE A 123 9.60 16.07 4.19
CA ILE A 123 10.25 15.74 2.91
C ILE A 123 10.80 14.31 2.98
N LEU A 124 10.46 13.47 2.01
CA LEU A 124 10.96 12.11 1.93
C LEU A 124 12.45 12.12 1.60
N GLN A 125 13.26 11.71 2.55
CA GLN A 125 14.70 11.53 2.40
C GLN A 125 15.27 10.68 3.55
N THR A 126 16.43 10.09 3.32
CA THR A 126 17.22 9.39 4.34
C THR A 126 18.67 9.86 4.27
N SER A 127 19.52 9.41 5.21
CA SER A 127 20.95 9.67 5.17
C SER A 127 21.65 9.12 3.91
N SER A 128 21.09 8.06 3.31
CA SER A 128 21.64 7.39 2.11
C SER A 128 20.88 7.70 0.83
N LEU A 129 19.71 8.35 0.90
CA LEU A 129 18.85 8.63 -0.26
C LEU A 129 18.32 10.07 -0.17
N SER A 130 18.86 10.95 -1.02
CA SER A 130 18.50 12.37 -1.02
C SER A 130 17.08 12.61 -1.52
N ALA A 131 16.48 13.74 -1.10
CA ALA A 131 15.18 14.19 -1.57
C ALA A 131 15.13 14.31 -3.10
N ALA A 132 16.16 14.90 -3.72
CA ALA A 132 16.25 15.03 -5.17
C ALA A 132 16.26 13.67 -5.89
N LYS A 133 16.94 12.67 -5.32
CA LYS A 133 16.97 11.32 -5.89
C LYS A 133 15.60 10.65 -5.81
N ILE A 134 14.91 10.78 -4.69
CA ILE A 134 13.53 10.26 -4.52
C ILE A 134 12.59 10.89 -5.53
N ALA A 135 12.59 12.22 -5.66
CA ALA A 135 11.76 12.94 -6.62
C ALA A 135 12.06 12.52 -8.07
N SER A 136 13.34 12.41 -8.43
CA SER A 136 13.74 11.98 -9.79
C SER A 136 13.32 10.54 -10.13
N GLN A 137 13.29 9.65 -9.15
CA GLN A 137 12.85 8.26 -9.32
C GLN A 137 11.33 8.12 -9.29
N ASN A 138 10.61 9.09 -8.72
CA ASN A 138 9.16 9.07 -8.54
C ASN A 138 8.53 10.40 -9.00
N PRO A 139 8.68 10.77 -10.28
CA PRO A 139 8.26 12.10 -10.76
C PRO A 139 6.75 12.35 -10.65
N ALA A 140 5.94 11.30 -10.52
CA ALA A 140 4.51 11.43 -10.32
C ALA A 140 4.14 11.94 -8.92
N PHE A 141 5.03 11.79 -7.95
CA PHE A 141 4.83 12.27 -6.57
C PHE A 141 5.29 13.72 -6.36
N ASP A 142 6.25 14.19 -7.15
CA ASP A 142 6.71 15.58 -7.16
C ASP A 142 5.71 16.44 -7.96
N ILE A 143 4.62 16.82 -7.31
CA ILE A 143 3.45 17.44 -7.98
C ILE A 143 3.75 18.87 -8.39
N ASP A 144 4.42 19.64 -7.54
CA ASP A 144 4.78 21.03 -7.79
C ASP A 144 6.11 21.19 -8.52
N LYS A 145 6.84 20.08 -8.75
CA LYS A 145 8.10 19.99 -9.49
C LYS A 145 9.24 20.81 -8.87
N ASP A 146 9.27 20.87 -7.55
CA ASP A 146 10.34 21.55 -6.79
C ASP A 146 11.57 20.67 -6.57
N GLY A 147 11.54 19.42 -7.02
CA GLY A 147 12.62 18.43 -6.87
C GLY A 147 12.64 17.72 -5.52
N LYS A 148 11.52 17.75 -4.80
CA LYS A 148 11.31 17.05 -3.53
C LYS A 148 9.96 16.36 -3.55
N VAL A 149 9.76 15.41 -2.65
CA VAL A 149 8.45 14.80 -2.42
C VAL A 149 8.10 14.97 -0.95
N THR A 150 6.99 15.62 -0.67
CA THR A 150 6.44 15.78 0.67
C THR A 150 5.37 14.72 0.96
N LYS A 151 5.11 14.49 2.24
CA LYS A 151 3.99 13.61 2.64
C LYS A 151 2.64 14.12 2.12
N ALA A 152 2.43 15.45 2.09
CA ALA A 152 1.22 16.05 1.54
C ALA A 152 1.03 15.74 0.05
N GLU A 153 2.09 15.72 -0.72
CA GLU A 153 2.04 15.35 -2.15
C GLU A 153 1.71 13.86 -2.34
N ILE A 154 2.23 12.98 -1.49
CA ILE A 154 1.82 11.57 -1.48
C ILE A 154 0.31 11.46 -1.23
N GLU A 155 -0.23 12.13 -0.22
CA GLU A 155 -1.67 12.11 0.07
C GLU A 155 -2.49 12.63 -1.13
N SER A 156 -2.06 13.75 -1.72
CA SER A 156 -2.72 14.35 -2.89
C SER A 156 -2.68 13.42 -4.10
N PHE A 157 -1.54 12.77 -4.36
CA PHE A 157 -1.41 11.78 -5.42
C PHE A 157 -2.39 10.61 -5.21
N LEU A 158 -2.43 10.05 -4.01
CA LEU A 158 -3.31 8.91 -3.70
C LEU A 158 -4.78 9.26 -3.87
N GLN A 159 -5.22 10.42 -3.36
CA GLN A 159 -6.59 10.88 -3.49
C GLN A 159 -6.99 11.11 -4.96
N ASN A 160 -6.12 11.75 -5.74
CA ASN A 160 -6.36 11.98 -7.16
C ASN A 160 -6.38 10.67 -7.96
N TRP A 161 -5.50 9.74 -7.67
CA TRP A 161 -5.44 8.43 -8.32
C TRP A 161 -6.72 7.62 -8.03
N LEU A 162 -7.17 7.57 -6.77
CA LEU A 162 -8.41 6.91 -6.38
C LEU A 162 -9.64 7.54 -7.02
N LYS A 163 -9.69 8.87 -7.09
CA LYS A 163 -10.77 9.58 -7.76
C LYS A 163 -10.87 9.19 -9.23
N LYS A 164 -9.75 9.13 -9.96
CA LYS A 164 -9.71 8.68 -11.35
C LYS A 164 -10.16 7.22 -11.49
N LYS A 165 -9.74 6.35 -10.59
CA LYS A 165 -10.15 4.94 -10.59
C LYS A 165 -11.64 4.76 -10.35
N ARG A 166 -12.24 5.52 -9.41
CA ARG A 166 -13.69 5.50 -9.15
C ARG A 166 -14.50 5.96 -10.36
N LEU A 167 -14.03 6.97 -11.09
CA LEU A 167 -14.68 7.48 -12.30
C LEU A 167 -14.58 6.49 -13.48
N SER A 168 -13.63 5.56 -13.46
CA SER A 168 -13.46 4.53 -14.49
C SER A 168 -14.50 3.40 -14.39
N PHE A 169 -15.26 3.34 -13.30
CA PHE A 169 -16.35 2.41 -13.07
C PHE A 169 -17.61 3.23 -12.75
N PRO A 170 -18.43 3.56 -13.77
CA PRO A 170 -19.70 4.23 -13.51
C PRO A 170 -20.51 3.37 -12.55
N HIS A 171 -21.04 3.99 -11.55
CA HIS A 171 -21.98 3.35 -10.63
C HIS A 171 -23.23 3.00 -11.44
N ASP A 172 -23.57 1.71 -11.50
CA ASP A 172 -24.89 1.27 -11.91
C ASP A 172 -25.91 1.66 -10.83
#